data_c74e9879ce10f5f68648caca8f6c0abf
#
_entry.id   c74e9879ce10f5f68648caca8f6c0abf
#
_cell.length_a   1.000
_cell.length_b   1.000
_cell.length_c   1.000
_cell.angle_alpha   90.00
_cell.angle_beta   90.00
_cell.angle_gamma   90.00
#
_symmetry.space_group_name_H-M   'P 1'
#
loop_
_entity.id
_entity.type
_entity.pdbx_description
1 polymer ?
#
loop_
_entity_poly.entity_id
_entity_poly.type
_entity_poly.pdbx_seq_one_letter_code
_entity_poly.pdbx_strand_id
1 'polypeptide(L)'
;MDLFPSAPHYLTTPAAFIVVLGILIFVHEFGHFIVARRLGVGVTKFSFGFGPKLFGVKRGETEYLVSAIPLGGYVKLVGESEGDEVPEDQRARSFSHKPVRVKMAVVAAGPLGNLLFAVLVFWIVFLGGVPALTPKIGDVMPDSPASRAGLRAGDVVVRVGGEAISTWEELAARIRRETGGRELSLAVRRDGKEFTLRVAPEIREGKSIFGEKVQEPRIGIVAGQEILRKKLGPVSAMFRAGKETWKLVELTVLTVVKLVTRVLPSDTLGGPILIAQLAGDQARQGISPFAYFLGLLSVNLGILNLLPIPILDGGHLLFFSIEALRRRPLSPQARAMAQQVGLAIILMLTALVFYNDIARLVAR
;
A
#
# COMPACT_ATOMS: atom_id res chain seq x y z
N MET A 1 -2.41 -22.95 -1.26
CA MET A 1 -2.13 -23.72 -0.03
C MET A 1 -2.58 -22.84 1.12
N ASP A 2 -3.66 -23.24 1.78
CA ASP A 2 -4.23 -22.48 2.92
C ASP A 2 -3.18 -22.29 4.01
N LEU A 3 -3.04 -21.07 4.51
CA LEU A 3 -2.12 -20.77 5.63
C LEU A 3 -2.58 -21.42 6.95
N PHE A 4 -3.89 -21.69 7.07
CA PHE A 4 -4.52 -22.26 8.27
C PHE A 4 -5.54 -23.35 7.89
N PRO A 5 -5.12 -24.47 7.28
CA PRO A 5 -6.03 -25.44 6.66
C PRO A 5 -6.99 -26.15 7.62
N SER A 6 -6.76 -26.07 8.91
CA SER A 6 -7.58 -26.72 9.95
C SER A 6 -8.15 -25.77 11.01
N ALA A 7 -7.89 -24.46 10.90
CA ALA A 7 -8.38 -23.52 11.91
C ALA A 7 -9.80 -23.03 11.60
N PRO A 8 -10.70 -23.00 12.59
CA PRO A 8 -12.04 -22.46 12.41
C PRO A 8 -12.01 -20.97 12.03
N HIS A 9 -13.01 -20.53 11.26
CA HIS A 9 -13.13 -19.17 10.74
C HIS A 9 -12.93 -18.05 11.79
N TYR A 10 -13.43 -18.28 12.99
CA TYR A 10 -13.33 -17.32 14.11
C TYR A 10 -11.92 -17.17 14.69
N LEU A 11 -11.00 -18.11 14.41
CA LEU A 11 -9.60 -18.03 14.84
C LEU A 11 -8.68 -17.50 13.73
N THR A 12 -8.96 -17.83 12.45
CA THR A 12 -8.10 -17.42 11.34
C THR A 12 -8.08 -15.90 11.12
N THR A 13 -9.24 -15.25 11.26
CA THR A 13 -9.35 -13.79 11.03
C THR A 13 -8.57 -12.97 12.07
N PRO A 14 -8.73 -13.18 13.39
CA PRO A 14 -7.92 -12.47 14.37
C PRO A 14 -6.42 -12.79 14.25
N ALA A 15 -6.07 -14.06 14.02
CA ALA A 15 -4.66 -14.45 13.86
C ALA A 15 -4.02 -13.78 12.65
N ALA A 16 -4.67 -13.79 11.50
CA ALA A 16 -4.20 -13.12 10.29
C ALA A 16 -4.03 -11.60 10.50
N PHE A 17 -4.98 -10.96 11.18
CA PHE A 17 -4.92 -9.55 11.52
C PHE A 17 -3.72 -9.21 12.43
N ILE A 18 -3.51 -9.99 13.49
CA ILE A 18 -2.38 -9.81 14.41
C ILE A 18 -1.05 -9.99 13.68
N VAL A 19 -0.95 -11.01 12.82
CA VAL A 19 0.26 -11.25 12.01
C VAL A 19 0.53 -10.08 11.06
N VAL A 20 -0.50 -9.61 10.36
CA VAL A 20 -0.36 -8.46 9.44
C VAL A 20 0.09 -7.22 10.19
N LEU A 21 -0.62 -6.82 11.25
CA LEU A 21 -0.26 -5.63 12.02
C LEU A 21 1.11 -5.76 12.66
N GLY A 22 1.41 -6.93 13.24
CA GLY A 22 2.69 -7.20 13.87
C GLY A 22 3.86 -7.02 12.90
N ILE A 23 3.77 -7.60 11.70
CA ILE A 23 4.82 -7.46 10.68
C ILE A 23 4.95 -6.00 10.22
N LEU A 24 3.84 -5.33 9.91
CA LEU A 24 3.84 -3.97 9.39
C LEU A 24 4.45 -2.98 10.38
N ILE A 25 4.08 -3.07 11.65
CA ILE A 25 4.58 -2.19 12.69
C ILE A 25 6.04 -2.54 13.02
N PHE A 26 6.38 -3.83 13.08
CA PHE A 26 7.77 -4.24 13.28
C PHE A 26 8.68 -3.65 12.19
N VAL A 27 8.30 -3.73 10.93
CA VAL A 27 9.07 -3.18 9.81
C VAL A 27 9.21 -1.66 9.93
N HIS A 28 8.14 -0.99 10.31
CA HIS A 28 8.12 0.45 10.53
C HIS A 28 9.11 0.86 11.63
N GLU A 29 8.99 0.28 12.81
CA GLU A 29 9.88 0.54 13.96
C GLU A 29 11.33 0.14 13.67
N PHE A 30 11.51 -0.96 12.93
CA PHE A 30 12.84 -1.41 12.50
C PHE A 30 13.51 -0.40 11.55
N GLY A 31 12.73 0.30 10.73
CA GLY A 31 13.21 1.41 9.90
C GLY A 31 13.84 2.50 10.77
N HIS A 32 13.12 3.02 11.77
CA HIS A 32 13.63 4.01 12.72
C HIS A 32 14.88 3.49 13.45
N PHE A 33 14.80 2.28 13.96
CA PHE A 33 15.87 1.66 14.74
C PHE A 33 17.19 1.57 13.96
N ILE A 34 17.14 1.04 12.74
CA ILE A 34 18.38 0.80 11.97
C ILE A 34 19.05 2.09 11.55
N VAL A 35 18.25 3.11 11.16
CA VAL A 35 18.79 4.42 10.76
C VAL A 35 19.28 5.21 11.96
N ALA A 36 18.57 5.17 13.10
CA ALA A 36 19.02 5.79 14.34
C ALA A 36 20.40 5.24 14.73
N ARG A 37 20.55 3.92 14.77
CA ARG A 37 21.85 3.31 15.14
C ARG A 37 22.96 3.65 14.15
N ARG A 38 22.69 3.64 12.83
CA ARG A 38 23.69 3.98 11.80
C ARG A 38 24.13 5.43 11.87
N LEU A 39 23.25 6.35 12.31
CA LEU A 39 23.56 7.78 12.46
C LEU A 39 24.03 8.14 13.88
N GLY A 40 24.35 7.14 14.69
CA GLY A 40 24.88 7.34 16.04
C GLY A 40 23.89 7.96 17.01
N VAL A 41 22.60 7.69 16.86
CA VAL A 41 21.55 7.97 17.86
C VAL A 41 21.44 6.77 18.77
N GLY A 42 21.47 6.98 20.09
CA GLY A 42 21.32 5.92 21.08
C GLY A 42 19.89 5.39 21.09
N VAL A 43 19.75 4.06 21.16
CA VAL A 43 18.46 3.40 21.28
C VAL A 43 18.41 2.62 22.58
N THR A 44 17.52 3.02 23.48
CA THR A 44 17.37 2.39 24.81
C THR A 44 16.46 1.19 24.79
N LYS A 45 15.35 1.24 24.00
CA LYS A 45 14.39 0.15 23.90
C LYS A 45 13.95 -0.05 22.46
N PHE A 46 13.78 -1.31 22.08
CA PHE A 46 13.12 -1.73 20.84
C PHE A 46 12.07 -2.77 21.23
N SER A 47 10.80 -2.43 21.15
CA SER A 47 9.71 -3.28 21.60
C SER A 47 8.82 -3.72 20.45
N PHE A 48 8.54 -5.02 20.41
CA PHE A 48 7.43 -5.59 19.66
C PHE A 48 6.22 -5.69 20.60
N GLY A 49 5.19 -4.89 20.34
CA GLY A 49 4.01 -4.78 21.20
C GLY A 49 4.10 -3.64 22.23
N PHE A 50 2.96 -3.38 22.85
CA PHE A 50 2.79 -2.43 23.96
C PHE A 50 2.46 -3.12 25.28
N GLY A 51 2.52 -2.36 26.38
CA GLY A 51 2.12 -2.82 27.71
C GLY A 51 3.24 -3.54 28.46
N PRO A 52 2.89 -4.42 29.42
CA PRO A 52 3.87 -5.08 30.26
C PRO A 52 4.79 -6.00 29.46
N LYS A 53 6.06 -6.01 29.85
CA LYS A 53 7.09 -6.87 29.28
C LYS A 53 6.78 -8.34 29.56
N LEU A 54 6.69 -9.16 28.51
CA LEU A 54 6.63 -10.61 28.61
C LEU A 54 8.02 -11.23 28.56
N PHE A 55 8.81 -10.84 27.56
CA PHE A 55 10.18 -11.29 27.35
C PHE A 55 11.06 -10.10 26.98
N GLY A 56 12.36 -10.19 27.28
CA GLY A 56 13.30 -9.19 26.82
C GLY A 56 14.74 -9.56 27.11
N VAL A 57 15.61 -9.15 26.19
CA VAL A 57 17.04 -9.35 26.27
C VAL A 57 17.73 -8.01 26.10
N LYS A 58 18.62 -7.66 27.00
CA LYS A 58 19.48 -6.48 26.88
C LYS A 58 20.75 -6.84 26.13
N ARG A 59 21.00 -6.19 25.00
CA ARG A 59 22.24 -6.38 24.23
C ARG A 59 22.89 -5.02 23.99
N GLY A 60 24.02 -4.81 24.66
CA GLY A 60 24.65 -3.50 24.73
C GLY A 60 23.76 -2.52 25.53
N GLU A 61 23.46 -1.37 24.93
CA GLU A 61 22.59 -0.36 25.53
C GLU A 61 21.09 -0.58 25.25
N THR A 62 20.76 -1.36 24.22
CA THR A 62 19.38 -1.56 23.78
C THR A 62 18.75 -2.76 24.49
N GLU A 63 17.58 -2.55 25.09
CA GLU A 63 16.71 -3.60 25.58
C GLU A 63 15.70 -3.97 24.48
N TYR A 64 15.77 -5.21 24.00
CA TYR A 64 14.83 -5.78 23.04
C TYR A 64 13.70 -6.45 23.77
N LEU A 65 12.47 -6.05 23.50
CA LEU A 65 11.28 -6.43 24.26
C LEU A 65 10.23 -7.09 23.37
N VAL A 66 9.53 -8.06 23.95
CA VAL A 66 8.23 -8.52 23.49
C VAL A 66 7.22 -8.20 24.58
N SER A 67 6.22 -7.42 24.25
CA SER A 67 5.20 -6.93 25.18
C SER A 67 3.86 -7.64 24.98
N ALA A 68 2.97 -7.55 25.96
CA ALA A 68 1.75 -8.36 26.04
C ALA A 68 0.71 -8.06 24.96
N ILE A 69 0.67 -6.85 24.43
CA ILE A 69 -0.31 -6.42 23.42
C ILE A 69 0.38 -6.37 22.06
N PRO A 70 0.18 -7.37 21.17
CA PRO A 70 0.90 -7.46 19.91
C PRO A 70 0.32 -6.52 18.81
N LEU A 71 -0.31 -5.42 19.22
CA LEU A 71 -0.94 -4.43 18.33
C LEU A 71 -0.05 -3.18 18.21
N GLY A 72 1.26 -3.38 17.97
CA GLY A 72 2.15 -2.24 17.87
C GLY A 72 3.60 -2.57 18.15
N GLY A 73 4.37 -1.52 18.36
CA GLY A 73 5.77 -1.55 18.75
C GLY A 73 6.23 -0.13 19.02
N TYR A 74 7.44 0.02 19.52
CA TYR A 74 8.07 1.32 19.68
C TYR A 74 9.59 1.21 19.74
N VAL A 75 10.24 2.25 19.27
CA VAL A 75 11.66 2.51 19.45
C VAL A 75 11.80 3.67 20.42
N LYS A 76 12.47 3.49 21.55
CA LYS A 76 12.78 4.59 22.47
C LYS A 76 14.21 5.06 22.22
N LEU A 77 14.35 6.28 21.72
CA LEU A 77 15.63 6.92 21.49
C LEU A 77 16.14 7.63 22.75
N VAL A 78 17.44 7.81 22.86
CA VAL A 78 18.04 8.61 23.94
C VAL A 78 17.66 10.07 23.74
N GLY A 79 17.05 10.70 24.76
CA GLY A 79 16.64 12.10 24.72
C GLY A 79 15.60 12.42 23.65
N GLU A 80 14.64 11.51 23.45
CA GLU A 80 13.52 11.68 22.53
C GLU A 80 12.45 12.60 23.10
N SER A 81 12.12 12.41 24.38
CA SER A 81 11.09 13.20 25.05
C SER A 81 11.61 14.59 25.45
N GLU A 82 10.74 15.60 25.27
CA GLU A 82 11.03 16.94 25.79
C GLU A 82 11.08 16.91 27.32
N GLY A 83 12.22 17.32 27.91
CA GLY A 83 12.43 17.27 29.35
C GLY A 83 13.22 16.07 29.83
N ASP A 84 13.57 15.10 28.98
CA ASP A 84 14.52 14.05 29.36
C ASP A 84 15.85 14.68 29.75
N GLU A 85 16.25 14.53 31.03
CA GLU A 85 17.60 14.88 31.47
C GLU A 85 18.59 13.91 30.83
N VAL A 86 19.27 14.38 29.78
CA VAL A 86 20.28 13.57 29.08
C VAL A 86 21.62 13.79 29.76
N PRO A 87 22.22 12.75 30.37
CA PRO A 87 23.55 12.82 30.95
C PRO A 87 24.57 13.36 29.93
N GLU A 88 25.61 14.05 30.43
CA GLU A 88 26.54 14.77 29.56
C GLU A 88 27.30 13.83 28.63
N ASP A 89 27.63 12.65 29.08
CA ASP A 89 28.26 11.56 28.30
C ASP A 89 27.35 11.00 27.18
N GLN A 90 26.03 11.18 27.27
CA GLN A 90 25.06 10.71 26.27
C GLN A 90 24.57 11.79 25.32
N ARG A 91 24.89 13.07 25.55
CA ARG A 91 24.45 14.19 24.69
C ARG A 91 24.79 14.02 23.22
N ALA A 92 26.01 13.54 22.92
CA ALA A 92 26.45 13.30 21.53
C ALA A 92 25.58 12.26 20.80
N ARG A 93 24.89 11.40 21.53
CA ARG A 93 24.03 10.30 21.03
C ARG A 93 22.55 10.57 21.23
N SER A 94 22.20 11.69 21.87
CA SER A 94 20.81 12.07 22.12
C SER A 94 20.15 12.56 20.83
N PHE A 95 18.95 12.06 20.55
CA PHE A 95 18.14 12.46 19.40
C PHE A 95 17.87 13.96 19.38
N SER A 96 17.52 14.55 20.54
CA SER A 96 17.24 15.99 20.66
C SER A 96 18.43 16.87 20.25
N HIS A 97 19.66 16.41 20.52
CA HIS A 97 20.90 17.14 20.22
C HIS A 97 21.47 16.89 18.82
N LYS A 98 20.88 15.94 18.04
CA LYS A 98 21.31 15.72 16.66
C LYS A 98 20.88 16.84 15.71
N PRO A 99 21.67 17.09 14.66
CA PRO A 99 21.28 18.06 13.62
C PRO A 99 19.96 17.64 12.95
N VAL A 100 19.19 18.63 12.51
CA VAL A 100 17.83 18.42 11.94
C VAL A 100 17.82 17.37 10.82
N ARG A 101 18.84 17.35 9.95
CA ARG A 101 18.97 16.34 8.89
C ARG A 101 19.00 14.90 9.42
N VAL A 102 19.64 14.67 10.58
CA VAL A 102 19.68 13.35 11.21
C VAL A 102 18.32 12.99 11.79
N LYS A 103 17.66 13.95 12.47
CA LYS A 103 16.30 13.76 12.99
C LYS A 103 15.32 13.42 11.87
N MET A 104 15.37 14.16 10.76
CA MET A 104 14.52 13.88 9.58
C MET A 104 14.80 12.50 8.99
N ALA A 105 16.08 12.10 8.88
CA ALA A 105 16.45 10.80 8.33
C ALA A 105 15.94 9.65 9.21
N VAL A 106 16.04 9.79 10.54
CA VAL A 106 15.53 8.77 11.47
C VAL A 106 14.02 8.66 11.39
N VAL A 107 13.30 9.80 11.39
CA VAL A 107 11.82 9.78 11.34
C VAL A 107 11.30 9.32 9.98
N ALA A 108 11.93 9.72 8.88
CA ALA A 108 11.51 9.24 7.55
C ALA A 108 11.75 7.74 7.35
N ALA A 109 12.65 7.14 8.14
CA ALA A 109 13.07 5.75 7.95
C ALA A 109 11.97 4.72 8.23
N GLY A 110 11.04 4.99 9.15
CA GLY A 110 9.89 4.14 9.40
C GLY A 110 8.99 3.98 8.17
N PRO A 111 8.40 5.08 7.67
CA PRO A 111 7.59 5.06 6.46
C PRO A 111 8.31 4.51 5.23
N LEU A 112 9.57 4.91 5.01
CA LEU A 112 10.38 4.39 3.92
C LEU A 112 10.68 2.90 4.08
N GLY A 113 10.84 2.41 5.31
CA GLY A 113 10.97 0.98 5.62
C GLY A 113 9.76 0.20 5.13
N ASN A 114 8.55 0.72 5.36
CA ASN A 114 7.31 0.10 4.88
C ASN A 114 7.22 0.08 3.34
N LEU A 115 7.63 1.15 2.66
CA LEU A 115 7.64 1.17 1.19
C LEU A 115 8.66 0.17 0.62
N LEU A 116 9.85 0.10 1.20
CA LEU A 116 10.89 -0.87 0.79
C LEU A 116 10.43 -2.31 1.06
N PHE A 117 9.79 -2.55 2.19
CA PHE A 117 9.21 -3.86 2.52
C PHE A 117 8.12 -4.26 1.52
N ALA A 118 7.24 -3.33 1.12
CA ALA A 118 6.24 -3.59 0.09
C ALA A 118 6.88 -4.02 -1.24
N VAL A 119 7.95 -3.35 -1.68
CA VAL A 119 8.71 -3.76 -2.88
C VAL A 119 9.26 -5.18 -2.72
N LEU A 120 9.83 -5.51 -1.57
CA LEU A 120 10.37 -6.85 -1.29
C LEU A 120 9.27 -7.92 -1.33
N VAL A 121 8.14 -7.66 -0.69
CA VAL A 121 7.00 -8.59 -0.65
C VAL A 121 6.44 -8.80 -2.05
N PHE A 122 6.19 -7.73 -2.82
CA PHE A 122 5.71 -7.86 -4.19
C PHE A 122 6.72 -8.56 -5.09
N TRP A 123 8.02 -8.34 -4.89
CA TRP A 123 9.05 -9.07 -5.62
C TRP A 123 8.93 -10.57 -5.39
N ILE A 124 8.81 -11.01 -4.13
CA ILE A 124 8.65 -12.43 -3.78
C ILE A 124 7.35 -12.99 -4.38
N VAL A 125 6.23 -12.24 -4.27
CA VAL A 125 4.94 -12.65 -4.84
C VAL A 125 5.05 -12.82 -6.36
N PHE A 126 5.70 -11.91 -7.06
CA PHE A 126 5.81 -11.93 -8.52
C PHE A 126 6.80 -12.98 -9.04
N LEU A 127 7.77 -13.39 -8.24
CA LEU A 127 8.61 -14.57 -8.53
C LEU A 127 7.78 -15.86 -8.56
N GLY A 128 6.75 -15.96 -7.68
CA GLY A 128 5.81 -17.09 -7.67
C GLY A 128 4.86 -17.14 -8.88
N GLY A 129 4.87 -16.10 -9.72
CA GLY A 129 4.03 -15.92 -10.89
C GLY A 129 2.81 -15.02 -10.61
N VAL A 130 2.64 -14.04 -11.50
CA VAL A 130 1.52 -13.08 -11.45
C VAL A 130 0.31 -13.70 -12.09
N PRO A 131 -0.83 -13.84 -11.37
CA PRO A 131 -2.08 -14.21 -12.02
C PRO A 131 -2.50 -13.07 -12.95
N ALA A 132 -2.71 -13.37 -14.21
CA ALA A 132 -3.16 -12.42 -15.22
C ALA A 132 -4.28 -13.05 -16.05
N LEU A 133 -5.26 -12.26 -16.44
CA LEU A 133 -6.27 -12.70 -17.37
C LEU A 133 -5.61 -12.87 -18.76
N THR A 134 -5.92 -13.97 -19.44
CA THR A 134 -5.52 -14.15 -20.84
C THR A 134 -6.17 -13.07 -21.70
N PRO A 135 -5.58 -12.68 -22.83
CA PRO A 135 -6.21 -11.73 -23.75
C PRO A 135 -7.32 -12.37 -24.60
N LYS A 136 -8.09 -13.28 -23.99
CA LYS A 136 -9.25 -13.96 -24.57
C LYS A 136 -10.49 -13.12 -24.37
N ILE A 137 -11.24 -12.93 -25.43
CA ILE A 137 -12.50 -12.20 -25.43
C ILE A 137 -13.58 -13.14 -24.85
N GLY A 138 -14.17 -12.75 -23.72
CA GLY A 138 -15.29 -13.46 -23.11
C GLY A 138 -16.60 -13.12 -23.77
N ASP A 139 -16.81 -11.81 -24.06
CA ASP A 139 -18.01 -11.34 -24.73
C ASP A 139 -17.72 -10.07 -25.58
N VAL A 140 -18.58 -9.80 -26.57
CA VAL A 140 -18.51 -8.62 -27.43
C VAL A 140 -19.83 -7.86 -27.33
N MET A 141 -19.77 -6.61 -26.91
CA MET A 141 -20.95 -5.76 -26.77
C MET A 141 -21.63 -5.52 -28.13
N PRO A 142 -22.97 -5.65 -28.23
CA PRO A 142 -23.70 -5.29 -29.45
C PRO A 142 -23.40 -3.84 -29.87
N ASP A 143 -23.45 -3.59 -31.17
CA ASP A 143 -23.24 -2.26 -31.79
C ASP A 143 -21.93 -1.55 -31.39
N SER A 144 -20.94 -2.32 -30.93
CA SER A 144 -19.62 -1.82 -30.55
C SER A 144 -18.65 -1.83 -31.75
N PRO A 145 -17.54 -1.06 -31.67
CA PRO A 145 -16.48 -1.15 -32.66
C PRO A 145 -15.95 -2.57 -32.89
N ALA A 146 -15.86 -3.35 -31.80
CA ALA A 146 -15.42 -4.75 -31.87
C ALA A 146 -16.41 -5.63 -32.64
N SER A 147 -17.72 -5.44 -32.41
CA SER A 147 -18.77 -6.16 -33.11
C SER A 147 -18.75 -5.84 -34.60
N ARG A 148 -18.65 -4.55 -34.99
CA ARG A 148 -18.57 -4.11 -36.38
C ARG A 148 -17.31 -4.63 -37.09
N ALA A 149 -16.22 -4.79 -36.39
CA ALA A 149 -14.96 -5.33 -36.88
C ALA A 149 -14.95 -6.88 -36.99
N GLY A 150 -16.01 -7.56 -36.54
CA GLY A 150 -16.13 -9.01 -36.63
C GLY A 150 -15.40 -9.77 -35.53
N LEU A 151 -15.05 -9.12 -34.41
CA LEU A 151 -14.57 -9.80 -33.20
C LEU A 151 -15.68 -10.65 -32.59
N ARG A 152 -15.32 -11.78 -31.99
CA ARG A 152 -16.28 -12.74 -31.39
C ARG A 152 -15.82 -13.20 -30.03
N ALA A 153 -16.75 -13.65 -29.21
CA ALA A 153 -16.42 -14.36 -27.98
C ALA A 153 -15.57 -15.61 -28.31
N GLY A 154 -14.55 -15.86 -27.50
CA GLY A 154 -13.58 -16.92 -27.72
C GLY A 154 -12.31 -16.51 -28.48
N ASP A 155 -12.30 -15.38 -29.19
CA ASP A 155 -11.09 -14.86 -29.84
C ASP A 155 -9.99 -14.58 -28.83
N VAL A 156 -8.75 -14.91 -29.17
CA VAL A 156 -7.58 -14.57 -28.36
C VAL A 156 -6.76 -13.51 -29.11
N VAL A 157 -6.63 -12.32 -28.56
CA VAL A 157 -5.81 -11.25 -29.14
C VAL A 157 -4.34 -11.55 -28.94
N VAL A 158 -3.59 -11.75 -30.01
CA VAL A 158 -2.17 -12.10 -29.96
C VAL A 158 -1.24 -10.93 -30.22
N ARG A 159 -1.68 -9.92 -30.99
CA ARG A 159 -0.92 -8.67 -31.26
C ARG A 159 -1.86 -7.48 -31.42
N VAL A 160 -1.35 -6.30 -31.03
CA VAL A 160 -2.00 -5.00 -31.26
C VAL A 160 -0.98 -4.06 -31.87
N GLY A 161 -1.26 -3.54 -33.08
CA GLY A 161 -0.33 -2.67 -33.78
C GLY A 161 1.03 -3.32 -34.06
N GLY A 162 1.06 -4.65 -34.26
CA GLY A 162 2.28 -5.42 -34.48
C GLY A 162 2.99 -5.90 -33.20
N GLU A 163 2.70 -5.32 -32.04
CA GLU A 163 3.29 -5.73 -30.76
C GLU A 163 2.54 -6.90 -30.11
N ALA A 164 3.28 -7.90 -29.64
CA ALA A 164 2.71 -9.09 -29.01
C ALA A 164 2.02 -8.73 -27.66
N ILE A 165 0.86 -9.34 -27.44
CA ILE A 165 0.04 -9.20 -26.23
C ILE A 165 -0.04 -10.54 -25.53
N SER A 166 0.21 -10.56 -24.24
CA SER A 166 0.16 -11.77 -23.42
C SER A 166 -0.89 -11.72 -22.29
N THR A 167 -1.41 -10.55 -21.98
CA THR A 167 -2.40 -10.36 -20.91
C THR A 167 -3.50 -9.39 -21.32
N TRP A 168 -4.67 -9.53 -20.69
CA TRP A 168 -5.78 -8.59 -20.86
C TRP A 168 -5.40 -7.15 -20.45
N GLU A 169 -4.60 -7.00 -19.42
CA GLU A 169 -4.14 -5.66 -18.98
C GLU A 169 -3.30 -4.97 -20.05
N GLU A 170 -2.41 -5.72 -20.73
CA GLU A 170 -1.62 -5.22 -21.86
C GLU A 170 -2.52 -4.79 -23.01
N LEU A 171 -3.53 -5.61 -23.34
CA LEU A 171 -4.53 -5.30 -24.37
C LEU A 171 -5.29 -4.02 -24.03
N ALA A 172 -5.86 -3.95 -22.84
CA ALA A 172 -6.63 -2.79 -22.40
C ALA A 172 -5.78 -1.51 -22.34
N ALA A 173 -4.52 -1.60 -21.90
CA ALA A 173 -3.60 -0.47 -21.87
C ALA A 173 -3.26 0.04 -23.27
N ARG A 174 -3.13 -0.85 -24.26
CA ARG A 174 -2.90 -0.47 -25.65
C ARG A 174 -4.11 0.24 -26.26
N ILE A 175 -5.32 -0.29 -26.06
CA ILE A 175 -6.54 0.34 -26.55
C ILE A 175 -6.71 1.74 -25.96
N ARG A 176 -6.45 1.91 -24.64
CA ARG A 176 -6.56 3.22 -23.97
C ARG A 176 -5.55 4.26 -24.42
N ARG A 177 -4.40 3.85 -24.96
CA ARG A 177 -3.38 4.79 -25.47
C ARG A 177 -3.74 5.42 -26.82
N GLU A 178 -4.67 4.81 -27.56
CA GLU A 178 -5.09 5.32 -28.86
C GLU A 178 -6.17 6.40 -28.69
N THR A 179 -5.74 7.61 -28.45
CA THR A 179 -6.63 8.76 -28.20
C THR A 179 -7.14 9.46 -29.47
N GLY A 180 -6.70 9.06 -30.65
CA GLY A 180 -6.96 9.80 -31.91
C GLY A 180 -7.99 9.19 -32.86
N GLY A 181 -8.78 8.19 -32.43
CA GLY A 181 -9.73 7.50 -33.32
C GLY A 181 -9.06 6.70 -34.47
N ARG A 182 -7.75 6.50 -34.38
CA ARG A 182 -7.01 5.70 -35.39
C ARG A 182 -7.40 4.23 -35.28
N GLU A 183 -7.53 3.59 -36.41
CA GLU A 183 -7.76 2.16 -36.47
C GLU A 183 -6.59 1.38 -35.85
N LEU A 184 -6.91 0.51 -34.88
CA LEU A 184 -6.00 -0.46 -34.31
C LEU A 184 -6.03 -1.75 -35.16
N SER A 185 -4.86 -2.22 -35.55
CA SER A 185 -4.71 -3.55 -36.15
C SER A 185 -4.61 -4.58 -35.00
N LEU A 186 -5.61 -5.45 -34.91
CA LEU A 186 -5.65 -6.54 -33.95
C LEU A 186 -5.42 -7.87 -34.65
N ALA A 187 -4.33 -8.57 -34.36
CA ALA A 187 -4.18 -9.98 -34.75
C ALA A 187 -4.87 -10.85 -33.69
N VAL A 188 -5.86 -11.60 -34.12
CA VAL A 188 -6.65 -12.48 -33.26
C VAL A 188 -6.51 -13.93 -33.71
N ARG A 189 -6.51 -14.86 -32.77
CA ARG A 189 -6.52 -16.29 -33.03
C ARG A 189 -7.92 -16.83 -32.73
N ARG A 190 -8.54 -17.42 -33.76
CA ARG A 190 -9.86 -18.09 -33.71
C ARG A 190 -9.73 -19.46 -34.32
N ASP A 191 -10.12 -20.50 -33.61
CA ASP A 191 -10.07 -21.91 -34.09
C ASP A 191 -8.69 -22.31 -34.68
N GLY A 192 -7.62 -21.84 -34.03
CA GLY A 192 -6.24 -22.11 -34.45
C GLY A 192 -5.69 -21.27 -35.59
N LYS A 193 -6.56 -20.46 -36.26
CA LYS A 193 -6.16 -19.59 -37.39
C LYS A 193 -5.99 -18.15 -36.90
N GLU A 194 -5.00 -17.44 -37.45
CA GLU A 194 -4.78 -16.01 -37.14
C GLU A 194 -5.46 -15.12 -38.23
N PHE A 195 -6.22 -14.13 -37.76
CA PHE A 195 -6.86 -13.13 -38.56
C PHE A 195 -6.42 -11.74 -38.11
N THR A 196 -6.27 -10.82 -39.03
CA THR A 196 -6.02 -9.42 -38.70
C THR A 196 -7.29 -8.63 -38.90
N LEU A 197 -7.78 -8.00 -37.86
CA LEU A 197 -8.98 -7.15 -37.88
C LEU A 197 -8.59 -5.71 -37.55
N ARG A 198 -9.28 -4.76 -38.16
CA ARG A 198 -9.09 -3.32 -37.88
C ARG A 198 -10.26 -2.82 -37.09
N VAL A 199 -9.96 -2.17 -35.96
CA VAL A 199 -10.96 -1.67 -35.01
C VAL A 199 -10.62 -0.24 -34.66
N ALA A 200 -11.56 0.69 -34.87
CA ALA A 200 -11.42 2.08 -34.41
C ALA A 200 -12.06 2.23 -33.03
N PRO A 201 -11.29 2.52 -31.97
CA PRO A 201 -11.85 2.75 -30.64
C PRO A 201 -12.75 3.96 -30.63
N GLU A 202 -13.89 3.87 -29.97
CA GLU A 202 -14.81 4.98 -29.70
C GLU A 202 -14.58 5.52 -28.30
N ILE A 203 -14.63 6.85 -28.15
CA ILE A 203 -14.60 7.48 -26.83
C ILE A 203 -15.96 7.24 -26.18
N ARG A 204 -15.98 6.51 -25.08
CA ARG A 204 -17.20 6.25 -24.31
C ARG A 204 -17.02 6.72 -22.87
N GLU A 205 -18.14 7.16 -22.28
CA GLU A 205 -18.17 7.44 -20.85
C GLU A 205 -17.95 6.14 -20.07
N GLY A 206 -16.97 6.18 -19.15
CA GLY A 206 -16.71 5.17 -18.18
C GLY A 206 -16.75 5.75 -16.79
N LYS A 207 -16.60 4.90 -15.79
CA LYS A 207 -16.37 5.34 -14.41
C LYS A 207 -14.94 5.04 -14.02
N SER A 208 -14.25 6.02 -13.47
CA SER A 208 -12.95 5.81 -12.82
C SER A 208 -13.13 4.87 -11.62
N ILE A 209 -12.02 4.39 -11.07
CA ILE A 209 -12.03 3.62 -9.80
C ILE A 209 -12.66 4.42 -8.63
N PHE A 210 -12.78 5.73 -8.77
CA PHE A 210 -13.39 6.65 -7.81
C PHE A 210 -14.84 7.03 -8.16
N GLY A 211 -15.43 6.37 -9.17
CA GLY A 211 -16.81 6.63 -9.59
C GLY A 211 -17.01 7.88 -10.46
N GLU A 212 -15.93 8.61 -10.78
CA GLU A 212 -16.01 9.81 -11.63
C GLU A 212 -16.23 9.39 -13.09
N LYS A 213 -17.00 10.21 -13.82
CA LYS A 213 -17.13 10.03 -15.26
C LYS A 213 -15.81 10.35 -15.95
N VAL A 214 -15.28 9.39 -16.66
CA VAL A 214 -14.08 9.53 -17.50
C VAL A 214 -14.43 9.15 -18.93
N GLN A 215 -13.85 9.88 -19.88
CA GLN A 215 -13.94 9.52 -21.29
C GLN A 215 -12.72 8.67 -21.65
N GLU A 216 -12.97 7.42 -22.03
CA GLU A 216 -11.91 6.47 -22.39
C GLU A 216 -12.16 5.84 -23.76
N PRO A 217 -11.11 5.65 -24.57
CA PRO A 217 -11.20 4.85 -25.79
C PRO A 217 -11.58 3.40 -25.44
N ARG A 218 -12.66 2.91 -25.99
CA ARG A 218 -13.15 1.53 -25.81
C ARG A 218 -13.55 0.92 -27.13
N ILE A 219 -13.38 -0.39 -27.26
CA ILE A 219 -13.82 -1.15 -28.43
C ILE A 219 -15.03 -2.04 -28.15
N GLY A 220 -15.45 -2.18 -26.89
CA GLY A 220 -16.64 -2.93 -26.50
C GLY A 220 -16.41 -4.44 -26.39
N ILE A 221 -15.32 -4.85 -25.76
CA ILE A 221 -15.02 -6.25 -25.43
C ILE A 221 -14.96 -6.45 -23.92
N VAL A 222 -15.31 -7.67 -23.48
CA VAL A 222 -15.24 -8.10 -22.09
C VAL A 222 -14.21 -9.22 -21.96
N ALA A 223 -13.44 -9.24 -20.89
CA ALA A 223 -12.44 -10.27 -20.64
C ALA A 223 -13.08 -11.65 -20.44
N GLY A 224 -12.44 -12.67 -20.95
CA GLY A 224 -12.69 -14.06 -20.53
C GLY A 224 -12.20 -14.29 -19.09
N GLN A 225 -12.69 -15.36 -18.47
CA GLN A 225 -12.32 -15.71 -17.07
C GLN A 225 -11.05 -16.57 -16.99
N GLU A 226 -10.37 -16.79 -18.10
CA GLU A 226 -9.20 -17.66 -18.16
C GLU A 226 -7.97 -16.95 -17.58
N ILE A 227 -7.42 -17.52 -16.49
CA ILE A 227 -6.26 -16.98 -15.77
C ILE A 227 -5.02 -17.77 -16.16
N LEU A 228 -3.97 -17.07 -16.55
CA LEU A 228 -2.64 -17.64 -16.68
C LEU A 228 -1.73 -17.13 -15.54
N ARG A 229 -0.78 -17.93 -15.12
CA ARG A 229 0.28 -17.48 -14.21
C ARG A 229 1.53 -17.15 -15.04
N LYS A 230 1.76 -15.86 -15.22
CA LYS A 230 2.96 -15.38 -15.93
C LYS A 230 4.16 -15.41 -14.97
N LYS A 231 5.07 -16.36 -15.14
CA LYS A 231 6.34 -16.38 -14.41
C LYS A 231 7.24 -15.25 -14.89
N LEU A 232 7.78 -14.48 -13.98
CA LEU A 232 8.73 -13.42 -14.27
C LEU A 232 10.12 -13.84 -13.80
N GLY A 233 11.16 -13.50 -14.57
CA GLY A 233 12.54 -13.61 -14.09
C GLY A 233 12.81 -12.63 -12.93
N PRO A 234 13.85 -12.87 -12.09
CA PRO A 234 14.09 -12.08 -10.88
C PRO A 234 14.18 -10.57 -11.12
N VAL A 235 14.87 -10.15 -12.17
CA VAL A 235 15.01 -8.73 -12.52
C VAL A 235 13.67 -8.13 -12.96
N SER A 236 12.94 -8.83 -13.85
CA SER A 236 11.62 -8.37 -14.31
C SER A 236 10.60 -8.32 -13.16
N ALA A 237 10.66 -9.27 -12.23
CA ALA A 237 9.83 -9.28 -11.03
C ALA A 237 10.14 -8.07 -10.13
N MET A 238 11.41 -7.69 -9.98
CA MET A 238 11.83 -6.51 -9.20
C MET A 238 11.29 -5.20 -9.82
N PHE A 239 11.46 -5.03 -11.13
CA PHE A 239 10.89 -3.87 -11.83
C PHE A 239 9.36 -3.81 -11.70
N ARG A 240 8.68 -4.96 -11.83
CA ARG A 240 7.22 -5.04 -11.64
C ARG A 240 6.83 -4.69 -10.21
N ALA A 241 7.57 -5.15 -9.21
CA ALA A 241 7.33 -4.84 -7.79
C ALA A 241 7.47 -3.35 -7.51
N GLY A 242 8.52 -2.70 -8.00
CA GLY A 242 8.70 -1.25 -7.89
C GLY A 242 7.56 -0.49 -8.56
N LYS A 243 7.16 -0.90 -9.77
CA LYS A 243 6.04 -0.29 -10.49
C LYS A 243 4.70 -0.46 -9.77
N GLU A 244 4.46 -1.63 -9.19
CA GLU A 244 3.24 -1.91 -8.42
C GLU A 244 3.20 -1.08 -7.13
N THR A 245 4.32 -1.02 -6.41
CA THR A 245 4.45 -0.17 -5.21
C THR A 245 4.18 1.29 -5.56
N TRP A 246 4.78 1.81 -6.64
CA TRP A 246 4.55 3.18 -7.08
C TRP A 246 3.09 3.46 -7.44
N LYS A 247 2.46 2.56 -8.19
CA LYS A 247 1.04 2.63 -8.53
C LYS A 247 0.16 2.70 -7.26
N LEU A 248 0.47 1.88 -6.25
CA LEU A 248 -0.26 1.90 -4.99
C LEU A 248 -0.01 3.19 -4.19
N VAL A 249 1.22 3.74 -4.22
CA VAL A 249 1.51 5.06 -3.66
C VAL A 249 0.64 6.12 -4.31
N GLU A 250 0.61 6.19 -5.65
CA GLU A 250 -0.24 7.14 -6.39
C GLU A 250 -1.72 6.99 -6.02
N LEU A 251 -2.22 5.75 -5.98
CA LEU A 251 -3.61 5.48 -5.62
C LEU A 251 -3.93 5.90 -4.18
N THR A 252 -3.04 5.63 -3.23
CA THR A 252 -3.24 6.01 -1.83
C THR A 252 -3.23 7.53 -1.67
N VAL A 253 -2.27 8.21 -2.26
CA VAL A 253 -2.20 9.68 -2.24
C VAL A 253 -3.45 10.28 -2.89
N LEU A 254 -3.87 9.77 -4.05
CA LEU A 254 -5.05 10.25 -4.75
C LEU A 254 -6.35 10.02 -3.94
N THR A 255 -6.43 8.87 -3.26
CA THR A 255 -7.56 8.55 -2.36
C THR A 255 -7.63 9.55 -1.21
N VAL A 256 -6.49 9.86 -0.57
CA VAL A 256 -6.42 10.85 0.50
C VAL A 256 -6.83 12.24 -0.01
N VAL A 257 -6.31 12.68 -1.16
CA VAL A 257 -6.68 13.96 -1.75
C VAL A 257 -8.18 14.02 -2.04
N LYS A 258 -8.75 12.98 -2.67
CA LYS A 258 -10.19 12.94 -3.00
C LYS A 258 -11.08 12.85 -1.77
N LEU A 259 -10.62 12.26 -0.69
CA LEU A 259 -11.30 12.25 0.59
C LEU A 259 -11.34 13.67 1.21
N VAL A 260 -10.19 14.36 1.24
CA VAL A 260 -10.07 15.72 1.76
C VAL A 260 -10.89 16.71 0.91
N THR A 261 -10.91 16.55 -0.40
CA THR A 261 -11.71 17.37 -1.34
C THR A 261 -13.18 16.95 -1.40
N ARG A 262 -13.63 15.99 -0.57
CA ARG A 262 -15.01 15.48 -0.50
C ARG A 262 -15.55 14.90 -1.81
N VAL A 263 -14.68 14.51 -2.72
CA VAL A 263 -15.06 13.77 -3.95
C VAL A 263 -15.43 12.33 -3.59
N LEU A 264 -14.70 11.74 -2.62
CA LEU A 264 -15.05 10.42 -2.06
C LEU A 264 -15.87 10.60 -0.79
N PRO A 265 -16.98 9.87 -0.64
CA PRO A 265 -17.76 9.83 0.60
C PRO A 265 -16.92 9.18 1.72
N SER A 266 -17.08 9.67 2.95
CA SER A 266 -16.34 9.15 4.12
C SER A 266 -16.75 7.73 4.52
N ASP A 267 -17.90 7.24 4.09
CA ASP A 267 -18.36 5.85 4.29
C ASP A 267 -17.55 4.81 3.49
N THR A 268 -16.79 5.26 2.49
CA THR A 268 -15.86 4.40 1.75
C THR A 268 -14.65 3.98 2.58
N LEU A 269 -14.34 4.70 3.67
CA LEU A 269 -13.24 4.38 4.55
C LEU A 269 -13.51 3.09 5.33
N GLY A 270 -12.59 2.14 5.19
CA GLY A 270 -12.57 0.93 6.00
C GLY A 270 -11.74 1.10 7.25
N GLY A 271 -12.23 0.55 8.36
CA GLY A 271 -11.54 0.55 9.64
C GLY A 271 -10.88 -0.78 9.97
N PRO A 272 -10.44 -0.95 11.23
CA PRO A 272 -9.74 -2.16 11.67
C PRO A 272 -10.53 -3.45 11.50
N ILE A 273 -11.87 -3.39 11.61
CA ILE A 273 -12.73 -4.57 11.46
C ILE A 273 -12.73 -5.06 10.01
N LEU A 274 -12.86 -4.14 9.06
CA LEU A 274 -12.77 -4.47 7.64
C LEU A 274 -11.39 -5.02 7.27
N ILE A 275 -10.32 -4.41 7.78
CA ILE A 275 -8.94 -4.88 7.55
C ILE A 275 -8.76 -6.30 8.10
N ALA A 276 -9.30 -6.59 9.30
CA ALA A 276 -9.25 -7.92 9.89
C ALA A 276 -10.00 -8.95 9.02
N GLN A 277 -11.20 -8.62 8.55
CA GLN A 277 -11.99 -9.49 7.66
C GLN A 277 -11.21 -9.79 6.37
N LEU A 278 -10.70 -8.74 5.71
CA LEU A 278 -9.91 -8.89 4.48
C LEU A 278 -8.64 -9.72 4.73
N ALA A 279 -7.93 -9.51 5.83
CA ALA A 279 -6.75 -10.29 6.20
C ALA A 279 -7.08 -11.77 6.32
N GLY A 280 -8.19 -12.10 7.00
CA GLY A 280 -8.69 -13.46 7.12
C GLY A 280 -9.06 -14.06 5.77
N ASP A 281 -9.75 -13.30 4.91
CA ASP A 281 -10.14 -13.74 3.56
C ASP A 281 -8.92 -14.02 2.68
N GLN A 282 -7.93 -13.14 2.70
CA GLN A 282 -6.69 -13.34 1.94
C GLN A 282 -5.87 -14.52 2.46
N ALA A 283 -5.85 -14.72 3.79
CA ALA A 283 -5.15 -15.85 4.39
C ALA A 283 -5.75 -17.20 3.98
N ARG A 284 -7.07 -17.26 3.82
CA ARG A 284 -7.79 -18.46 3.31
C ARG A 284 -7.54 -18.71 1.82
N GLN A 285 -7.38 -17.67 1.03
CA GLN A 285 -7.04 -17.80 -0.39
C GLN A 285 -5.61 -18.29 -0.62
N GLY A 286 -4.75 -18.21 0.41
CA GLY A 286 -3.40 -18.74 0.41
C GLY A 286 -2.32 -17.68 0.61
N ILE A 287 -1.07 -18.14 0.63
CA ILE A 287 0.09 -17.31 0.99
C ILE A 287 0.33 -16.14 0.02
N SER A 288 0.09 -16.35 -1.27
CA SER A 288 0.36 -15.31 -2.28
C SER A 288 -0.63 -14.13 -2.21
N PRO A 289 -1.97 -14.34 -2.12
CA PRO A 289 -2.94 -13.27 -1.86
C PRO A 289 -2.69 -12.57 -0.52
N PHE A 290 -2.38 -13.33 0.54
CA PHE A 290 -2.08 -12.78 1.85
C PHE A 290 -0.82 -11.88 1.83
N ALA A 291 0.26 -12.33 1.19
CA ALA A 291 1.47 -11.55 1.03
C ALA A 291 1.22 -10.28 0.18
N TYR A 292 0.44 -10.40 -0.90
CA TYR A 292 0.08 -9.23 -1.70
C TYR A 292 -0.69 -8.20 -0.87
N PHE A 293 -1.66 -8.64 -0.07
CA PHE A 293 -2.43 -7.79 0.84
C PHE A 293 -1.53 -7.13 1.91
N LEU A 294 -0.56 -7.88 2.45
CA LEU A 294 0.44 -7.34 3.38
C LEU A 294 1.27 -6.21 2.73
N GLY A 295 1.71 -6.41 1.49
CA GLY A 295 2.42 -5.38 0.72
C GLY A 295 1.57 -4.13 0.47
N LEU A 296 0.28 -4.30 0.11
CA LEU A 296 -0.67 -3.21 -0.07
C LEU A 296 -0.85 -2.40 1.22
N LEU A 297 -1.08 -3.07 2.35
CA LEU A 297 -1.22 -2.38 3.64
C LEU A 297 0.08 -1.71 4.07
N SER A 298 1.24 -2.27 3.73
CA SER A 298 2.54 -1.66 4.01
C SER A 298 2.70 -0.32 3.27
N VAL A 299 2.30 -0.25 2.00
CA VAL A 299 2.28 1.02 1.25
C VAL A 299 1.34 2.02 1.92
N ASN A 300 0.12 1.60 2.25
CA ASN A 300 -0.86 2.48 2.89
C ASN A 300 -0.34 3.03 4.21
N LEU A 301 0.22 2.17 5.08
CA LEU A 301 0.79 2.58 6.36
C LEU A 301 1.96 3.56 6.17
N GLY A 302 2.86 3.28 5.22
CA GLY A 302 3.97 4.17 4.90
C GLY A 302 3.50 5.56 4.44
N ILE A 303 2.51 5.64 3.55
CA ILE A 303 1.99 6.92 3.04
C ILE A 303 1.17 7.66 4.10
N LEU A 304 0.32 6.95 4.86
CA LEU A 304 -0.48 7.59 5.91
C LEU A 304 0.42 8.15 7.02
N ASN A 305 1.51 7.48 7.39
CA ASN A 305 2.47 8.00 8.35
C ASN A 305 3.29 9.20 7.81
N LEU A 306 3.37 9.39 6.50
CA LEU A 306 3.98 10.58 5.90
C LEU A 306 3.02 11.79 5.81
N LEU A 307 1.75 11.63 6.15
CA LEU A 307 0.83 12.77 6.20
C LEU A 307 1.27 13.79 7.27
N PRO A 308 1.09 15.10 7.01
CA PRO A 308 1.52 16.17 7.92
C PRO A 308 0.59 16.30 9.15
N ILE A 309 0.28 15.19 9.80
CA ILE A 309 -0.52 15.14 11.02
C ILE A 309 0.42 15.07 12.23
N PRO A 310 0.35 16.01 13.17
CA PRO A 310 1.35 16.21 14.24
C PRO A 310 1.59 15.06 15.23
N ILE A 311 1.07 13.92 15.06
CA ILE A 311 1.32 12.71 15.86
C ILE A 311 2.02 11.63 15.05
N LEU A 312 1.93 11.76 13.72
CA LEU A 312 2.57 10.85 12.78
C LEU A 312 3.98 11.33 12.43
N ASP A 313 4.77 10.46 11.82
CA ASP A 313 6.12 10.80 11.37
C ASP A 313 6.15 12.00 10.43
N GLY A 314 5.17 12.10 9.52
CA GLY A 314 5.01 13.24 8.61
C GLY A 314 4.82 14.57 9.34
N GLY A 315 4.15 14.56 10.49
CA GLY A 315 4.05 15.73 11.36
C GLY A 315 5.38 16.12 11.99
N HIS A 316 6.15 15.14 12.47
CA HIS A 316 7.51 15.39 12.95
C HIS A 316 8.43 15.90 11.84
N LEU A 317 8.34 15.34 10.63
CA LEU A 317 9.07 15.81 9.46
C LEU A 317 8.69 17.25 9.09
N LEU A 318 7.41 17.61 9.19
CA LEU A 318 6.93 18.97 8.99
C LEU A 318 7.54 19.91 10.04
N PHE A 319 7.56 19.55 11.32
CA PHE A 319 8.16 20.36 12.38
C PHE A 319 9.65 20.57 12.13
N PHE A 320 10.39 19.51 11.82
CA PHE A 320 11.82 19.63 11.51
C PHE A 320 12.09 20.44 10.24
N SER A 321 11.21 20.38 9.25
CA SER A 321 11.30 21.22 8.05
C SER A 321 11.13 22.71 8.38
N ILE A 322 10.15 23.05 9.23
CA ILE A 322 9.93 24.41 9.72
C ILE A 322 11.14 24.89 10.53
N GLU A 323 11.68 24.05 11.42
CA GLU A 323 12.88 24.37 12.21
C GLU A 323 14.11 24.63 11.31
N ALA A 324 14.30 23.80 10.28
CA ALA A 324 15.37 23.99 9.31
C ALA A 324 15.27 25.33 8.56
N LEU A 325 14.08 25.72 8.12
CA LEU A 325 13.81 26.98 7.44
C LEU A 325 13.98 28.18 8.36
N ARG A 326 13.44 28.10 9.59
CA ARG A 326 13.50 29.19 10.57
C ARG A 326 14.85 29.30 11.29
N ARG A 327 15.68 28.25 11.18
CA ARG A 327 16.96 28.12 11.93
C ARG A 327 16.79 28.25 13.46
N ARG A 328 15.61 27.99 13.96
CA ARG A 328 15.24 28.05 15.39
C ARG A 328 14.27 26.92 15.69
N PRO A 329 14.40 26.25 16.86
CA PRO A 329 13.46 25.23 17.27
C PRO A 329 12.05 25.81 17.49
N LEU A 330 11.04 24.99 17.29
CA LEU A 330 9.66 25.33 17.67
C LEU A 330 9.55 25.37 19.20
N SER A 331 8.72 26.26 19.73
CA SER A 331 8.48 26.29 21.16
C SER A 331 7.79 25.00 21.62
N PRO A 332 8.12 24.50 22.83
CA PRO A 332 7.46 23.30 23.39
C PRO A 332 5.93 23.42 23.40
N GLN A 333 5.44 24.61 23.74
CA GLN A 333 3.99 24.89 23.77
C GLN A 333 3.32 24.75 22.38
N ALA A 334 3.97 25.31 21.32
CA ALA A 334 3.44 25.20 19.97
C ALA A 334 3.43 23.74 19.48
N ARG A 335 4.46 22.96 19.83
CA ARG A 335 4.57 21.54 19.49
C ARG A 335 3.50 20.73 20.24
N ALA A 336 3.34 20.95 21.53
CA ALA A 336 2.34 20.29 22.36
C ALA A 336 0.91 20.60 21.86
N MET A 337 0.61 21.85 21.55
CA MET A 337 -0.70 22.25 21.00
C MET A 337 -0.97 21.56 19.65
N ALA A 338 0.00 21.56 18.75
CA ALA A 338 -0.15 20.88 17.48
C ALA A 338 -0.37 19.37 17.64
N GLN A 339 0.34 18.72 18.56
CA GLN A 339 0.15 17.30 18.89
C GLN A 339 -1.25 17.02 19.45
N GLN A 340 -1.78 17.90 20.30
CA GLN A 340 -3.19 17.77 20.79
C GLN A 340 -4.19 17.84 19.66
N VAL A 341 -4.02 18.78 18.72
CA VAL A 341 -4.86 18.87 17.51
C VAL A 341 -4.72 17.61 16.66
N GLY A 342 -3.49 17.11 16.45
CA GLY A 342 -3.25 15.88 15.73
C GLY A 342 -3.93 14.67 16.38
N LEU A 343 -3.87 14.57 17.71
CA LEU A 343 -4.55 13.53 18.47
C LEU A 343 -6.06 13.60 18.29
N ALA A 344 -6.65 14.80 18.38
CA ALA A 344 -8.08 14.98 18.18
C ALA A 344 -8.52 14.55 16.75
N ILE A 345 -7.74 14.88 15.72
CA ILE A 345 -8.00 14.46 14.33
C ILE A 345 -7.97 12.93 14.23
N ILE A 346 -6.93 12.27 14.79
CA ILE A 346 -6.81 10.80 14.72
C ILE A 346 -7.95 10.13 15.48
N LEU A 347 -8.32 10.61 16.67
CA LEU A 347 -9.44 10.06 17.43
C LEU A 347 -10.77 10.20 16.67
N MET A 348 -11.00 11.36 16.03
CA MET A 348 -12.18 11.58 15.20
C MET A 348 -12.23 10.65 14.00
N LEU A 349 -11.12 10.49 13.27
CA LEU A 349 -11.02 9.56 12.15
C LEU A 349 -11.22 8.12 12.60
N THR A 350 -10.64 7.74 13.73
CA THR A 350 -10.80 6.40 14.31
C THR A 350 -12.26 6.13 14.65
N ALA A 351 -12.94 7.05 15.32
CA ALA A 351 -14.37 6.93 15.63
C ALA A 351 -15.21 6.80 14.35
N LEU A 352 -14.91 7.59 13.32
CA LEU A 352 -15.61 7.55 12.03
C LEU A 352 -15.45 6.19 11.34
N VAL A 353 -14.23 5.65 11.25
CA VAL A 353 -13.99 4.37 10.55
C VAL A 353 -14.59 3.19 11.33
N PHE A 354 -14.58 3.23 12.66
CA PHE A 354 -15.29 2.23 13.46
C PHE A 354 -16.82 2.32 13.27
N TYR A 355 -17.37 3.52 13.23
CA TYR A 355 -18.79 3.71 12.90
C TYR A 355 -19.14 3.11 11.53
N ASN A 356 -18.34 3.39 10.51
CA ASN A 356 -18.51 2.83 9.17
C ASN A 356 -18.44 1.30 9.18
N ASP A 357 -17.47 0.72 9.88
CA ASP A 357 -17.31 -0.73 9.97
C ASP A 357 -18.54 -1.38 10.63
N ILE A 358 -19.02 -0.82 11.74
CA ILE A 358 -20.21 -1.32 12.46
C ILE A 358 -21.45 -1.17 11.56
N ALA A 359 -21.63 -0.02 10.92
CA ALA A 359 -22.76 0.21 10.02
C ALA A 359 -22.79 -0.82 8.87
N ARG A 360 -21.63 -1.16 8.30
CA ARG A 360 -21.51 -2.22 7.28
C ARG A 360 -21.84 -3.62 7.81
N LEU A 361 -21.53 -3.90 9.08
CA LEU A 361 -21.86 -5.19 9.70
C LEU A 361 -23.37 -5.34 9.95
N VAL A 362 -24.02 -4.24 10.36
CA VAL A 362 -25.48 -4.23 10.63
C VAL A 362 -26.30 -4.23 9.33
N ALA A 363 -25.78 -3.66 8.25
CA ALA A 363 -26.46 -3.61 6.94
C ALA A 363 -26.34 -4.90 6.11
N ARG A 364 -25.56 -5.88 6.59
CA ARG A 364 -25.45 -7.26 6.01
C ARG A 364 -26.45 -8.19 6.66
#